data_8b9f43c088e46e6d4212b7771c03e0d7
#
_entry.id   8b9f43c088e46e6d4212b7771c03e0d7
#
_cell.length_a   1.000
_cell.length_b   1.000
_cell.length_c   1.000
_cell.angle_alpha   90.00
_cell.angle_beta   90.00
_cell.angle_gamma   90.00
#
_symmetry.space_group_name_H-M   'P 1'
#
loop_
_entity.id
_entity.type
_entity.pdbx_description
1 polymer ?
#
loop_
_entity_poly.entity_id
_entity_poly.type
_entity_poly.pdbx_seq_one_letter_code
_entity_poly.pdbx_strand_id
1 'polypeptide(L)'
;MHVEVPVVATRELTRGVRRRRAAADAAVLALESGTGSGTASGTASRTVAVEPEPEASAAVRARVVAARRIQNGRLAGDSIPCNAQMGIREIEHHCRIDDPTRALLHKAMETRSMSARAAHRVLRVARTIADLAGSDEIALEHVAEAVQYQALDRGAGG
;
A
#
# COMPACT_ATOMS: atom_id res chain seq x y z
N MET A 1 -13.04 4.75 -1.03
CA MET A 1 -11.63 4.94 -0.68
C MET A 1 -11.10 5.97 -1.66
N HIS A 2 -10.93 7.22 -1.22
CA HIS A 2 -10.26 8.25 -1.99
C HIS A 2 -8.78 8.22 -1.62
N VAL A 3 -7.95 7.98 -2.60
CA VAL A 3 -6.51 8.15 -2.47
C VAL A 3 -6.22 9.51 -3.10
N GLU A 4 -5.76 10.47 -2.31
CA GLU A 4 -5.23 11.71 -2.86
C GLU A 4 -3.96 11.38 -3.66
N VAL A 5 -4.08 11.45 -4.97
CA VAL A 5 -2.91 11.36 -5.84
C VAL A 5 -2.44 12.80 -6.07
N PRO A 6 -1.28 13.21 -5.55
CA PRO A 6 -0.75 14.53 -5.82
C PRO A 6 -0.50 14.69 -7.32
N VAL A 7 -0.70 15.91 -7.82
CA VAL A 7 -0.44 16.23 -9.24
C VAL A 7 1.05 15.99 -9.52
N VAL A 8 1.34 14.95 -10.27
CA VAL A 8 2.71 14.61 -10.67
C VAL A 8 3.14 15.58 -11.76
N ALA A 9 4.21 16.33 -11.53
CA ALA A 9 4.76 17.24 -12.53
C ALA A 9 5.16 16.46 -13.79
N THR A 10 4.82 16.98 -14.98
CA THR A 10 5.09 16.32 -16.27
C THR A 10 6.56 15.89 -16.44
N ARG A 11 7.49 16.58 -15.77
CA ARG A 11 8.93 16.24 -15.74
C ARG A 11 9.20 14.89 -15.06
N GLU A 12 8.39 14.49 -14.07
CA GLU A 12 8.54 13.22 -13.36
C GLU A 12 7.97 12.06 -14.17
N LEU A 13 6.86 12.28 -14.88
CA LEU A 13 6.27 11.28 -15.78
C LEU A 13 7.21 10.86 -16.91
N THR A 14 8.05 11.79 -17.40
CA THR A 14 9.02 11.51 -18.48
C THR A 14 10.36 11.01 -17.98
N ARG A 15 10.66 11.12 -16.68
CA ARG A 15 11.94 10.72 -16.07
C ARG A 15 12.19 9.22 -16.16
N GLY A 16 11.16 8.41 -15.97
CA GLY A 16 11.24 6.96 -16.09
C GLY A 16 11.49 6.46 -17.52
N VAL A 17 10.95 7.16 -18.52
CA VAL A 17 11.14 6.83 -19.94
C VAL A 17 12.57 7.18 -20.38
N ARG A 18 13.10 8.34 -19.95
CA ARG A 18 14.49 8.75 -20.25
C ARG A 18 15.52 7.85 -19.58
N ARG A 19 15.29 7.39 -18.32
CA ARG A 19 16.21 6.47 -17.63
C ARG A 19 16.28 5.10 -18.29
N ARG A 20 15.14 4.54 -18.75
CA ARG A 20 15.14 3.27 -19.49
C ARG A 20 15.90 3.37 -20.80
N ARG A 21 15.81 4.50 -21.49
CA ARG A 21 16.53 4.73 -22.74
C ARG A 21 18.02 4.94 -22.49
N ALA A 22 18.38 5.71 -21.48
CA ALA A 22 19.78 5.91 -21.09
C ALA A 22 20.46 4.63 -20.58
N ALA A 23 19.74 3.76 -19.86
CA ALA A 23 20.25 2.46 -19.42
C ALA A 23 20.42 1.48 -20.59
N ALA A 24 19.53 1.51 -21.57
CA ALA A 24 19.65 0.72 -22.79
C ALA A 24 20.84 1.20 -23.66
N ASP A 25 20.98 2.50 -23.81
CA ASP A 25 22.09 3.13 -24.55
C ASP A 25 23.44 2.89 -23.86
N ALA A 26 23.48 2.95 -22.51
CA ALA A 26 24.68 2.63 -21.73
C ALA A 26 25.06 1.13 -21.80
N ALA A 27 24.08 0.24 -21.86
CA ALA A 27 24.32 -1.20 -22.01
C ALA A 27 24.89 -1.54 -23.40
N VAL A 28 24.46 -0.83 -24.44
CA VAL A 28 25.00 -0.97 -25.80
C VAL A 28 26.42 -0.42 -25.87
N LEU A 29 26.68 0.75 -25.24
CA LEU A 29 28.03 1.34 -25.19
C LEU A 29 29.02 0.51 -24.36
N ALA A 30 28.56 -0.15 -23.29
CA ALA A 30 29.39 -1.04 -22.46
C ALA A 30 29.80 -2.33 -23.17
N LEU A 31 29.05 -2.75 -24.20
CA LEU A 31 29.41 -3.90 -25.03
C LEU A 31 30.51 -3.55 -26.06
N GLU A 32 30.65 -2.25 -26.41
CA GLU A 32 31.61 -1.78 -27.43
C GLU A 32 32.94 -1.29 -26.86
N SER A 33 33.03 -1.02 -25.55
CA SER A 33 34.23 -0.55 -24.90
C SER A 33 34.78 -1.53 -23.87
N GLY A 34 35.47 -2.53 -24.36
CA GLY A 34 36.41 -3.29 -23.55
C GLY A 34 37.67 -2.45 -23.27
N THR A 35 38.15 -2.55 -22.01
CA THR A 35 39.44 -2.09 -21.48
C THR A 35 39.63 -0.62 -21.17
N GLY A 36 40.04 -0.34 -19.93
CA GLY A 36 40.72 0.90 -19.54
C GLY A 36 40.62 1.25 -18.05
N SER A 37 41.58 0.79 -17.29
CA SER A 37 41.93 1.17 -15.90
C SER A 37 42.16 2.70 -15.77
N GLY A 38 41.76 3.30 -14.62
CA GLY A 38 42.16 4.68 -14.28
C GLY A 38 41.53 5.21 -12.98
N THR A 39 42.31 5.13 -11.91
CA THR A 39 42.44 5.89 -10.64
C THR A 39 41.59 7.12 -10.36
N ALA A 40 40.96 7.06 -9.18
CA ALA A 40 40.83 8.06 -8.08
C ALA A 40 40.87 9.58 -8.34
N SER A 41 39.86 10.28 -7.82
CA SER A 41 40.08 11.37 -6.83
C SER A 41 38.75 11.78 -6.20
N GLY A 42 38.76 11.98 -4.88
CA GLY A 42 37.61 12.27 -4.06
C GLY A 42 36.97 13.63 -4.30
N THR A 43 35.70 13.69 -4.07
CA THR A 43 35.00 14.93 -3.74
C THR A 43 33.75 14.65 -2.95
N ALA A 44 33.68 15.25 -1.77
CA ALA A 44 32.54 15.57 -0.91
C ALA A 44 31.26 14.79 -1.16
N SER A 45 30.94 13.91 -0.20
CA SER A 45 29.66 13.23 -0.01
C SER A 45 28.56 14.26 0.21
N ARG A 46 27.90 14.62 -0.86
CA ARG A 46 26.59 15.25 -0.81
C ARG A 46 25.61 14.13 -0.58
N THR A 47 25.09 14.02 0.63
CA THR A 47 23.99 13.11 0.96
C THR A 47 22.78 13.54 0.14
N VAL A 48 22.68 13.03 -1.06
CA VAL A 48 21.46 13.12 -1.86
C VAL A 48 20.48 12.21 -1.17
N ALA A 49 19.42 12.78 -0.58
CA ALA A 49 18.28 12.02 -0.14
C ALA A 49 17.85 11.15 -1.34
N VAL A 50 18.07 9.84 -1.22
CA VAL A 50 17.62 8.87 -2.21
C VAL A 50 16.10 8.83 -2.08
N GLU A 51 15.41 9.55 -2.96
CA GLU A 51 13.98 9.37 -3.15
C GLU A 51 13.74 7.89 -3.43
N PRO A 52 12.80 7.23 -2.71
CA PRO A 52 12.52 5.82 -2.92
C PRO A 52 12.16 5.61 -4.39
N GLU A 53 12.86 4.70 -5.04
CA GLU A 53 12.54 4.32 -6.43
C GLU A 53 11.08 3.87 -6.51
N PRO A 54 10.31 4.33 -7.50
CA PRO A 54 8.90 3.93 -7.64
C PRO A 54 8.81 2.42 -7.80
N GLU A 55 7.98 1.80 -6.97
CA GLU A 55 7.78 0.35 -6.98
C GLU A 55 7.31 -0.13 -8.36
N ALA A 56 7.90 -1.20 -8.87
CA ALA A 56 7.54 -1.75 -10.17
C ALA A 56 6.10 -2.32 -10.14
N SER A 57 5.31 -2.04 -11.17
CA SER A 57 3.91 -2.52 -11.29
C SER A 57 3.79 -4.04 -11.18
N ALA A 58 4.84 -4.80 -11.55
CA ALA A 58 4.87 -6.25 -11.41
C ALA A 58 4.91 -6.68 -9.93
N ALA A 59 5.66 -5.98 -9.08
CA ALA A 59 5.74 -6.25 -7.64
C ALA A 59 4.40 -5.94 -6.96
N VAL A 60 3.79 -4.79 -7.29
CA VAL A 60 2.45 -4.43 -6.81
C VAL A 60 1.42 -5.49 -7.19
N ARG A 61 1.43 -5.92 -8.47
CA ARG A 61 0.52 -6.96 -8.96
C ARG A 61 0.71 -8.28 -8.21
N ALA A 62 1.95 -8.71 -7.97
CA ALA A 62 2.23 -9.95 -7.24
C ALA A 62 1.65 -9.91 -5.82
N ARG A 63 1.82 -8.78 -5.11
CA ARG A 63 1.28 -8.56 -3.76
C ARG A 63 -0.25 -8.58 -3.75
N VAL A 64 -0.90 -7.92 -4.72
CA VAL A 64 -2.36 -7.93 -4.84
C VAL A 64 -2.89 -9.33 -5.15
N VAL A 65 -2.23 -10.09 -6.05
CA VAL A 65 -2.63 -11.47 -6.38
C VAL A 65 -2.51 -12.38 -5.16
N ALA A 66 -1.43 -12.24 -4.37
CA ALA A 66 -1.25 -13.00 -3.13
C ALA A 66 -2.38 -12.71 -2.11
N ALA A 67 -2.67 -11.43 -1.87
CA ALA A 67 -3.76 -11.02 -0.98
C ALA A 67 -5.14 -11.55 -1.46
N ARG A 68 -5.39 -11.54 -2.78
CA ARG A 68 -6.62 -12.10 -3.35
C ARG A 68 -6.74 -13.62 -3.15
N ARG A 69 -5.64 -14.35 -3.21
CA ARG A 69 -5.64 -15.80 -2.92
C ARG A 69 -6.02 -16.08 -1.46
N ILE A 70 -5.44 -15.34 -0.51
CA ILE A 70 -5.78 -15.43 0.92
C ILE A 70 -7.27 -15.13 1.11
N GLN A 71 -7.75 -14.03 0.54
CA GLN A 71 -9.14 -13.61 0.61
C GLN A 71 -10.11 -14.67 0.06
N ASN A 72 -9.84 -15.20 -1.13
CA ASN A 72 -10.67 -16.21 -1.77
C ASN A 72 -10.71 -17.50 -0.94
N GLY A 73 -9.58 -17.93 -0.36
CA GLY A 73 -9.53 -19.09 0.53
C GLY A 73 -10.38 -18.89 1.78
N ARG A 74 -10.30 -17.71 2.42
CA ARG A 74 -11.09 -17.40 3.61
C ARG A 74 -12.59 -17.32 3.34
N LEU A 75 -12.99 -16.75 2.20
CA LEU A 75 -14.39 -16.54 1.82
C LEU A 75 -15.00 -17.67 0.99
N ALA A 76 -14.29 -18.80 0.83
CA ALA A 76 -14.73 -19.90 -0.03
C ALA A 76 -16.10 -20.53 0.41
N GLY A 77 -16.43 -20.41 1.71
CA GLY A 77 -17.71 -20.86 2.27
C GLY A 77 -18.82 -19.80 2.24
N ASP A 78 -18.48 -18.56 1.91
CA ASP A 78 -19.40 -17.44 1.89
C ASP A 78 -19.79 -17.10 0.44
N SER A 79 -21.02 -16.64 0.24
CA SER A 79 -21.50 -16.27 -1.10
C SER A 79 -21.01 -14.87 -1.53
N ILE A 80 -19.83 -14.44 -1.05
CA ILE A 80 -19.25 -13.11 -1.33
C ILE A 80 -17.85 -13.24 -1.92
N PRO A 81 -17.51 -12.45 -2.95
CA PRO A 81 -16.23 -12.56 -3.66
C PRO A 81 -15.09 -11.75 -3.03
N CYS A 82 -15.36 -10.84 -2.08
CA CYS A 82 -14.32 -9.97 -1.52
C CYS A 82 -14.70 -9.33 -0.19
N ASN A 83 -13.68 -8.86 0.56
CA ASN A 83 -13.86 -8.20 1.86
C ASN A 83 -14.81 -6.99 1.81
N ALA A 84 -14.87 -6.25 0.70
CA ALA A 84 -15.73 -5.09 0.56
C ALA A 84 -17.24 -5.44 0.64
N GLN A 85 -17.60 -6.68 0.33
CA GLN A 85 -18.99 -7.16 0.35
C GLN A 85 -19.38 -7.86 1.65
N MET A 86 -18.48 -7.98 2.62
CA MET A 86 -18.79 -8.54 3.93
C MET A 86 -19.94 -7.78 4.59
N GLY A 87 -21.00 -8.48 4.98
CA GLY A 87 -22.04 -7.99 5.87
C GLY A 87 -21.59 -8.07 7.33
N ILE A 88 -22.52 -7.84 8.25
CA ILE A 88 -22.23 -7.86 9.71
C ILE A 88 -21.74 -9.23 10.15
N ARG A 89 -22.37 -10.31 9.71
CA ARG A 89 -22.01 -11.68 10.08
C ARG A 89 -20.61 -12.06 9.65
N GLU A 90 -20.25 -11.74 8.42
CA GLU A 90 -18.94 -12.02 7.86
C GLU A 90 -17.85 -11.17 8.55
N ILE A 91 -18.15 -9.91 8.91
CA ILE A 91 -17.25 -9.05 9.69
C ILE A 91 -17.00 -9.66 11.07
N GLU A 92 -18.03 -10.09 11.78
CA GLU A 92 -17.91 -10.73 13.09
C GLU A 92 -17.10 -12.03 13.02
N HIS A 93 -17.23 -12.78 11.94
CA HIS A 93 -16.51 -14.04 11.74
C HIS A 93 -15.06 -13.84 11.30
N HIS A 94 -14.81 -12.98 10.31
CA HIS A 94 -13.52 -12.85 9.63
C HIS A 94 -12.67 -11.65 10.06
N CYS A 95 -13.25 -10.67 10.78
CA CYS A 95 -12.56 -9.48 11.23
C CYS A 95 -12.41 -9.44 12.76
N ARG A 96 -11.99 -10.57 13.34
CA ARG A 96 -11.72 -10.63 14.78
C ARG A 96 -10.51 -9.78 15.12
N ILE A 97 -10.64 -9.01 16.18
CA ILE A 97 -9.60 -8.14 16.72
C ILE A 97 -9.45 -8.38 18.22
N ASP A 98 -8.24 -8.22 18.73
CA ASP A 98 -7.93 -8.31 20.14
C ASP A 98 -8.45 -7.10 20.94
N ASP A 99 -8.38 -7.16 22.26
CA ASP A 99 -8.90 -6.11 23.14
C ASP A 99 -8.16 -4.77 22.97
N PRO A 100 -6.82 -4.71 22.85
CA PRO A 100 -6.11 -3.47 22.55
C PRO A 100 -6.56 -2.81 21.23
N THR A 101 -6.69 -3.61 20.18
CA THR A 101 -7.13 -3.15 18.85
C THR A 101 -8.58 -2.66 18.89
N ARG A 102 -9.43 -3.34 19.65
CA ARG A 102 -10.82 -2.93 19.88
C ARG A 102 -10.89 -1.61 20.62
N ALA A 103 -10.07 -1.42 21.65
CA ALA A 103 -9.99 -0.14 22.38
C ALA A 103 -9.55 1.02 21.49
N LEU A 104 -8.57 0.79 20.59
CA LEU A 104 -8.17 1.76 19.57
C LEU A 104 -9.33 2.15 18.66
N LEU A 105 -10.08 1.16 18.14
CA LEU A 105 -11.24 1.40 17.28
C LEU A 105 -12.32 2.21 18.01
N HIS A 106 -12.66 1.86 19.25
CA HIS A 106 -13.61 2.59 20.06
C HIS A 106 -13.17 4.05 20.27
N LYS A 107 -11.92 4.27 20.66
CA LYS A 107 -11.37 5.61 20.81
C LYS A 107 -11.45 6.43 19.52
N ALA A 108 -11.16 5.80 18.37
CA ALA A 108 -11.30 6.45 17.07
C ALA A 108 -12.76 6.79 16.74
N MET A 109 -13.71 5.91 17.11
CA MET A 109 -15.15 6.16 16.92
C MET A 109 -15.61 7.37 17.73
N GLU A 110 -15.22 7.46 19.00
CA GLU A 110 -15.56 8.60 19.88
C GLU A 110 -14.93 9.91 19.38
N THR A 111 -13.61 9.91 19.16
CA THR A 111 -12.86 11.12 18.78
C THR A 111 -13.31 11.67 17.43
N ARG A 112 -13.71 10.80 16.51
CA ARG A 112 -14.07 11.18 15.13
C ARG A 112 -15.56 11.13 14.85
N SER A 113 -16.40 10.94 15.89
CA SER A 113 -17.87 10.79 15.76
C SER A 113 -18.26 9.81 14.64
N MET A 114 -17.62 8.64 14.63
CA MET A 114 -17.85 7.62 13.60
C MET A 114 -19.11 6.81 13.92
N SER A 115 -19.94 6.58 12.90
CA SER A 115 -21.07 5.68 13.02
C SER A 115 -20.63 4.21 13.04
N ALA A 116 -21.49 3.29 13.52
CA ALA A 116 -21.26 1.84 13.45
C ALA A 116 -20.97 1.36 12.03
N ARG A 117 -21.65 1.94 11.03
CA ARG A 117 -21.40 1.65 9.60
C ARG A 117 -19.99 2.04 9.17
N ALA A 118 -19.48 3.16 9.67
CA ALA A 118 -18.09 3.58 9.41
C ALA A 118 -17.09 2.63 10.09
N ALA A 119 -17.35 2.16 11.31
CA ALA A 119 -16.53 1.17 12.00
C ALA A 119 -16.47 -0.17 11.22
N HIS A 120 -17.59 -0.67 10.73
CA HIS A 120 -17.59 -1.87 9.86
C HIS A 120 -16.78 -1.67 8.57
N ARG A 121 -16.77 -0.45 8.02
CA ARG A 121 -15.95 -0.12 6.84
C ARG A 121 -14.46 -0.13 7.19
N VAL A 122 -14.08 0.43 8.36
CA VAL A 122 -12.70 0.35 8.88
C VAL A 122 -12.27 -1.10 9.04
N LEU A 123 -13.08 -1.97 9.62
CA LEU A 123 -12.73 -3.39 9.78
C LEU A 123 -12.52 -4.11 8.45
N ARG A 124 -13.34 -3.84 7.43
CA ARG A 124 -13.14 -4.41 6.07
C ARG A 124 -11.85 -3.92 5.42
N VAL A 125 -11.50 -2.66 5.61
CA VAL A 125 -10.23 -2.08 5.13
C VAL A 125 -9.05 -2.68 5.91
N ALA A 126 -9.13 -2.76 7.24
CA ALA A 126 -8.10 -3.37 8.08
C ALA A 126 -7.84 -4.83 7.70
N ARG A 127 -8.91 -5.62 7.41
CA ARG A 127 -8.76 -6.99 6.90
C ARG A 127 -8.02 -7.02 5.57
N THR A 128 -8.29 -6.07 4.68
CA THR A 128 -7.61 -5.99 3.38
C THR A 128 -6.13 -5.61 3.54
N ILE A 129 -5.81 -4.72 4.47
CA ILE A 129 -4.42 -4.36 4.81
C ILE A 129 -3.68 -5.58 5.36
N ALA A 130 -4.29 -6.33 6.29
CA ALA A 130 -3.73 -7.56 6.83
C ALA A 130 -3.50 -8.62 5.73
N ASP A 131 -4.44 -8.78 4.79
CA ASP A 131 -4.27 -9.67 3.64
C ASP A 131 -3.09 -9.26 2.74
N LEU A 132 -2.88 -7.95 2.53
CA LEU A 132 -1.75 -7.41 1.78
C LEU A 132 -0.42 -7.60 2.51
N ALA A 133 -0.44 -7.59 3.84
CA ALA A 133 0.71 -7.89 4.70
C ALA A 133 0.97 -9.40 4.84
N GLY A 134 0.06 -10.26 4.35
CA GLY A 134 0.15 -11.71 4.52
C GLY A 134 -0.13 -12.17 5.96
N SER A 135 -0.83 -11.35 6.75
CA SER A 135 -1.17 -11.64 8.14
C SER A 135 -2.53 -12.34 8.24
N ASP A 136 -2.57 -13.43 9.01
CA ASP A 136 -3.82 -14.13 9.28
C ASP A 136 -4.72 -13.36 10.25
N GLU A 137 -4.15 -12.56 11.14
CA GLU A 137 -4.86 -11.76 12.13
C GLU A 137 -4.84 -10.27 11.78
N ILE A 138 -5.85 -9.56 12.25
CA ILE A 138 -5.90 -8.10 12.15
C ILE A 138 -5.21 -7.53 13.39
N ALA A 139 -3.99 -7.03 13.22
CA ALA A 139 -3.21 -6.39 14.26
C ALA A 139 -3.59 -4.89 14.41
N LEU A 140 -3.11 -4.28 15.49
CA LEU A 140 -3.39 -2.89 15.85
C LEU A 140 -2.96 -1.91 14.75
N GLU A 141 -1.81 -2.14 14.11
CA GLU A 141 -1.32 -1.32 13.01
C GLU A 141 -2.27 -1.32 11.79
N HIS A 142 -2.87 -2.46 11.47
CA HIS A 142 -3.81 -2.57 10.35
C HIS A 142 -5.07 -1.72 10.58
N VAL A 143 -5.57 -1.70 11.83
CA VAL A 143 -6.73 -0.86 12.20
C VAL A 143 -6.34 0.61 12.26
N ALA A 144 -5.15 0.94 12.78
CA ALA A 144 -4.65 2.32 12.82
C ALA A 144 -4.56 2.91 11.40
N GLU A 145 -3.99 2.17 10.46
CA GLU A 145 -3.90 2.56 9.05
C GLU A 145 -5.30 2.72 8.42
N ALA A 146 -6.20 1.75 8.64
CA ALA A 146 -7.57 1.82 8.13
C ALA A 146 -8.35 3.04 8.63
N VAL A 147 -8.13 3.45 9.90
CA VAL A 147 -8.73 4.66 10.49
C VAL A 147 -8.18 5.93 9.82
N GLN A 148 -6.91 5.95 9.41
CA GLN A 148 -6.34 7.09 8.67
C GLN A 148 -6.99 7.24 7.30
N TYR A 149 -7.18 6.17 6.54
CA TYR A 149 -7.89 6.22 5.25
C TYR A 149 -9.33 6.73 5.39
N GLN A 150 -10.04 6.35 6.47
CA GLN A 150 -11.38 6.86 6.74
C GLN A 150 -11.41 8.38 7.02
N ALA A 151 -10.33 8.94 7.55
CA ALA A 151 -10.22 10.38 7.80
C ALA A 151 -10.09 11.18 6.50
N LEU A 152 -9.32 10.67 5.54
CA LEU A 152 -9.12 11.28 4.23
C LEU A 152 -10.43 11.35 3.42
N ASP A 153 -11.30 10.34 3.55
CA ASP A 153 -12.60 10.26 2.87
C ASP A 153 -13.57 11.40 3.30
N ARG A 154 -13.41 11.93 4.52
CA ARG A 154 -14.23 13.06 5.03
C ARG A 154 -13.68 14.43 4.64
N GLY A 155 -12.38 14.55 4.43
CA GLY A 155 -11.72 15.81 4.05
C GLY A 155 -11.97 16.20 2.59
N ALA A 156 -12.33 15.26 1.73
CA ALA A 156 -12.55 15.48 0.30
C ALA A 156 -14.00 15.87 -0.07
N GLY A 157 -14.91 15.97 0.90
CA GLY A 157 -16.34 16.23 0.70
C GLY A 157 -16.85 17.55 1.29
N GLY A 158 -15.94 18.51 1.59
CA GLY A 158 -16.27 19.85 2.09
C GLY A 158 -16.15 20.92 1.01
#